data_6bfed1edd730ad05fa5650454b6ad11e
#
_entry.id   6bfed1edd730ad05fa5650454b6ad11e
#
_cell.length_a   1.000
_cell.length_b   1.000
_cell.length_c   1.000
_cell.angle_alpha   90.00
_cell.angle_beta   90.00
_cell.angle_gamma   90.00
#
_symmetry.space_group_name_H-M   'P 1'
#
loop_
_entity.id
_entity.type
_entity.pdbx_description
1 polymer ?
#
loop_
_entity_poly.entity_id
_entity_poly.type
_entity_poly.pdbx_seq_one_letter_code
_entity_poly.pdbx_strand_id
1 'polypeptide(L)'
;MDDRMRLGAVLVFFTALFFWGNAALPVTAPVEVNYAQTAKEMLAAGNYLSPQIYGNYWYDKPIFFYWELIAAFSVFGVTDFAARFFPALFASAGLLLTYALARRLYDARTAFWSVVILGSCVLYGFLAKLILTDLTLFVFFGGTLGAFCLGYREGRRGYFYLAYACAGLGVLTKGPVGFLLPGLVILVYLVVRRDLRALGRIALPTGLLVLAAVCAPWYVYMYLAHGADFVNTFLGIHNVLRATVSEHAQWNVWYFYLGIYFLGMFPWSFALPLALLRAWRTRPVLDAGTQFLLVWAIVVPVFFQLMATKYPTYSFPAFLPTAILTAHLLRRNTRVLSAGALLGGALYLAVVFGAVHYAPRDGHFSGKAAAELLMQTMQEDDLLVSCGDYTATVPYYTGHPMYALATREEIAARAPKAMSWNSKNVMPFLPLDELPQDRTVYLVVERHAFATFDETLAGGRWELLGTMPTEGREKLRVYRRVP
;
A
#
# COMPACT_ATOMS: atom_id res chain seq x y z
N MET A 1 3.78 6.63 -36.88
CA MET A 1 3.30 7.22 -35.61
C MET A 1 4.48 7.89 -34.93
N ASP A 2 4.40 9.18 -34.66
CA ASP A 2 5.44 9.95 -33.95
C ASP A 2 5.72 9.35 -32.55
N ASP A 3 6.94 9.48 -32.06
CA ASP A 3 7.33 8.93 -30.75
C ASP A 3 6.49 9.51 -29.59
N ARG A 4 6.00 10.74 -29.74
CA ARG A 4 5.08 11.36 -28.76
C ARG A 4 3.71 10.68 -28.77
N MET A 5 3.19 10.35 -29.95
CA MET A 5 1.92 9.63 -30.08
C MET A 5 2.01 8.21 -29.52
N ARG A 6 3.14 7.51 -29.76
CA ARG A 6 3.37 6.17 -29.19
C ARG A 6 3.39 6.20 -27.66
N LEU A 7 4.12 7.17 -27.10
CA LEU A 7 4.15 7.35 -25.65
C LEU A 7 2.77 7.69 -25.09
N GLY A 8 2.05 8.63 -25.72
CA GLY A 8 0.69 8.98 -25.32
C GLY A 8 -0.25 7.76 -25.32
N ALA A 9 -0.20 6.97 -26.40
CA ALA A 9 -1.00 5.74 -26.50
C ALA A 9 -0.69 4.72 -25.38
N VAL A 10 0.59 4.52 -25.06
CA VAL A 10 1.00 3.60 -23.98
C VAL A 10 0.60 4.13 -22.60
N LEU A 11 0.73 5.41 -22.35
CA LEU A 11 0.30 6.01 -21.07
C LEU A 11 -1.22 5.94 -20.91
N VAL A 12 -2.00 6.25 -21.98
CA VAL A 12 -3.45 6.12 -21.97
C VAL A 12 -3.87 4.66 -21.75
N PHE A 13 -3.20 3.73 -22.42
CA PHE A 13 -3.47 2.29 -22.28
C PHE A 13 -3.26 1.83 -20.81
N PHE A 14 -2.11 2.10 -20.20
CA PHE A 14 -1.87 1.69 -18.82
C PHE A 14 -2.79 2.43 -17.84
N THR A 15 -3.02 3.73 -18.03
CA THR A 15 -3.96 4.49 -17.19
C THR A 15 -5.36 3.87 -17.26
N ALA A 16 -5.86 3.59 -18.46
CA ALA A 16 -7.14 2.91 -18.62
C ALA A 16 -7.18 1.56 -17.92
N LEU A 17 -6.10 0.76 -18.01
CA LEU A 17 -5.99 -0.51 -17.29
C LEU A 17 -5.96 -0.33 -15.76
N PHE A 18 -5.30 0.70 -15.24
CA PHE A 18 -5.26 0.95 -13.80
C PHE A 18 -6.62 1.35 -13.22
N PHE A 19 -7.46 2.00 -14.01
CA PHE A 19 -8.82 2.36 -13.59
C PHE A 19 -9.88 1.28 -13.90
N TRP A 20 -9.63 0.46 -14.93
CA TRP A 20 -10.61 -0.53 -15.37
C TRP A 20 -10.93 -1.56 -14.28
N GLY A 21 -12.21 -1.78 -14.00
CA GLY A 21 -12.69 -2.77 -13.04
C GLY A 21 -12.62 -2.35 -11.57
N ASN A 22 -12.12 -1.15 -11.23
CA ASN A 22 -11.99 -0.71 -9.84
C ASN A 22 -13.34 -0.64 -9.09
N ALA A 23 -14.44 -0.40 -9.81
CA ALA A 23 -15.79 -0.40 -9.22
C ALA A 23 -16.33 -1.81 -8.93
N ALA A 24 -15.80 -2.85 -9.60
CA ALA A 24 -16.23 -4.23 -9.41
C ALA A 24 -15.42 -4.98 -8.34
N LEU A 25 -14.24 -4.48 -7.98
CA LEU A 25 -13.39 -5.10 -6.97
C LEU A 25 -13.83 -4.67 -5.58
N PRO A 26 -14.35 -5.56 -4.71
CA PRO A 26 -14.72 -5.20 -3.36
C PRO A 26 -13.46 -4.82 -2.54
N VAL A 27 -13.65 -3.96 -1.52
CA VAL A 27 -12.62 -3.70 -0.52
C VAL A 27 -12.31 -4.99 0.22
N THR A 28 -11.02 -5.31 0.42
CA THR A 28 -10.58 -6.55 1.03
C THR A 28 -10.05 -6.34 2.45
N ALA A 29 -10.14 -7.39 3.27
CA ALA A 29 -9.58 -7.42 4.61
C ALA A 29 -8.16 -8.03 4.59
N PRO A 30 -7.29 -7.72 5.57
CA PRO A 30 -7.49 -6.72 6.63
C PRO A 30 -6.97 -5.32 6.27
N VAL A 31 -6.05 -5.20 5.31
CA VAL A 31 -5.24 -3.96 5.14
C VAL A 31 -6.00 -2.87 4.41
N GLU A 32 -6.65 -3.19 3.28
CA GLU A 32 -7.38 -2.20 2.47
C GLU A 32 -8.52 -1.58 3.26
N VAL A 33 -9.29 -2.43 3.95
CA VAL A 33 -10.46 -1.97 4.71
C VAL A 33 -10.07 -1.05 5.86
N ASN A 34 -8.92 -1.27 6.51
CA ASN A 34 -8.48 -0.39 7.57
C ASN A 34 -8.24 1.05 7.07
N TYR A 35 -7.66 1.22 5.87
CA TYR A 35 -7.51 2.54 5.28
C TYR A 35 -8.84 3.15 4.86
N ALA A 36 -9.68 2.36 4.18
CA ALA A 36 -10.97 2.83 3.68
C ALA A 36 -11.94 3.18 4.81
N GLN A 37 -12.02 2.33 5.87
CA GLN A 37 -12.85 2.58 7.05
C GLN A 37 -12.37 3.81 7.82
N THR A 38 -11.06 3.95 8.05
CA THR A 38 -10.50 5.14 8.71
C THR A 38 -10.88 6.41 7.96
N ALA A 39 -10.71 6.45 6.64
CA ALA A 39 -11.07 7.62 5.84
C ALA A 39 -12.58 7.89 5.83
N LYS A 40 -13.42 6.84 5.81
CA LYS A 40 -14.88 6.93 5.91
C LYS A 40 -15.31 7.55 7.24
N GLU A 41 -14.76 7.08 8.36
CA GLU A 41 -15.09 7.61 9.69
C GLU A 41 -14.59 9.05 9.86
N MET A 42 -13.38 9.35 9.41
CA MET A 42 -12.84 10.72 9.42
C MET A 42 -13.74 11.69 8.64
N LEU A 43 -14.22 11.26 7.45
CA LEU A 43 -15.13 12.07 6.63
C LEU A 43 -16.47 12.27 7.33
N ALA A 44 -17.05 11.22 7.89
CA ALA A 44 -18.33 11.27 8.60
C ALA A 44 -18.25 12.15 9.87
N ALA A 45 -17.14 12.10 10.59
CA ALA A 45 -16.90 12.89 11.79
C ALA A 45 -16.48 14.35 11.50
N GLY A 46 -16.19 14.71 10.23
CA GLY A 46 -15.59 16.01 9.89
C GLY A 46 -14.20 16.24 10.47
N ASN A 47 -13.53 15.18 10.90
CA ASN A 47 -12.18 15.22 11.48
C ASN A 47 -11.13 14.81 10.45
N TYR A 48 -10.47 15.79 9.86
CA TYR A 48 -9.52 15.59 8.77
C TYR A 48 -8.05 15.49 9.23
N LEU A 49 -7.78 15.54 10.54
CA LEU A 49 -6.42 15.59 11.06
C LEU A 49 -6.04 14.38 11.93
N SER A 50 -7.00 13.82 12.69
CA SER A 50 -6.76 12.68 13.58
C SER A 50 -7.38 11.41 13.01
N PRO A 51 -6.59 10.47 12.47
CA PRO A 51 -7.11 9.20 11.99
C PRO A 51 -7.84 8.42 13.09
N GLN A 52 -9.01 7.87 12.75
CA GLN A 52 -9.83 7.07 13.67
C GLN A 52 -10.47 5.91 12.94
N ILE A 53 -10.63 4.80 13.64
CA ILE A 53 -11.28 3.57 13.16
C ILE A 53 -12.07 2.94 14.30
N TYR A 54 -13.29 2.48 14.04
CA TYR A 54 -14.20 1.89 15.02
C TYR A 54 -14.41 2.79 16.26
N GLY A 55 -14.47 4.11 16.03
CA GLY A 55 -14.61 5.10 17.08
C GLY A 55 -13.35 5.38 17.91
N ASN A 56 -12.23 4.72 17.64
CA ASN A 56 -10.96 4.90 18.34
C ASN A 56 -9.92 5.59 17.46
N TYR A 57 -8.99 6.33 18.06
CA TYR A 57 -7.87 6.90 17.32
C TYR A 57 -6.94 5.81 16.80
N TRP A 58 -6.47 6.01 15.55
CA TRP A 58 -5.71 5.01 14.80
C TRP A 58 -4.40 5.58 14.27
N TYR A 59 -3.27 5.16 14.82
CA TYR A 59 -1.95 5.74 14.55
C TYR A 59 -1.06 4.86 13.66
N ASP A 60 -1.65 4.04 12.74
CA ASP A 60 -0.86 3.14 11.89
C ASP A 60 -0.08 3.89 10.80
N LYS A 61 -0.70 4.89 10.17
CA LYS A 61 -0.07 5.67 9.09
C LYS A 61 -0.29 7.17 9.28
N PRO A 62 0.62 8.00 8.69
CA PRO A 62 0.40 9.42 8.59
C PRO A 62 -0.77 9.77 7.67
N ILE A 63 -1.11 11.06 7.66
CA ILE A 63 -2.39 11.57 7.18
C ILE A 63 -2.59 11.58 5.67
N PHE A 64 -1.51 11.67 4.85
CA PHE A 64 -1.63 12.01 3.44
C PHE A 64 -2.51 11.05 2.65
N PHE A 65 -2.35 9.74 2.89
CA PHE A 65 -3.16 8.72 2.20
C PHE A 65 -4.63 8.76 2.62
N TYR A 66 -4.92 9.10 3.87
CA TYR A 66 -6.31 9.32 4.29
C TYR A 66 -6.93 10.54 3.61
N TRP A 67 -6.17 11.63 3.41
CA TRP A 67 -6.64 12.77 2.64
C TRP A 67 -6.95 12.42 1.18
N GLU A 68 -6.16 11.57 0.56
CA GLU A 68 -6.46 11.03 -0.78
C GLU A 68 -7.81 10.31 -0.80
N LEU A 69 -8.03 9.38 0.15
CA LEU A 69 -9.28 8.63 0.24
C LEU A 69 -10.47 9.55 0.55
N ILE A 70 -10.33 10.48 1.48
CA ILE A 70 -11.38 11.46 1.82
C ILE A 70 -11.72 12.32 0.61
N ALA A 71 -10.74 12.80 -0.13
CA ALA A 71 -10.96 13.59 -1.34
C ALA A 71 -11.73 12.76 -2.40
N ALA A 72 -11.35 11.50 -2.62
CA ALA A 72 -12.06 10.62 -3.54
C ALA A 72 -13.49 10.32 -3.06
N PHE A 73 -13.68 10.04 -1.78
CA PHE A 73 -15.00 9.79 -1.18
C PHE A 73 -15.90 11.01 -1.23
N SER A 74 -15.36 12.21 -1.07
CA SER A 74 -16.12 13.47 -1.17
C SER A 74 -16.63 13.74 -2.59
N VAL A 75 -15.90 13.28 -3.62
CA VAL A 75 -16.26 13.51 -5.02
C VAL A 75 -17.13 12.37 -5.59
N PHE A 76 -16.79 11.13 -5.29
CA PHE A 76 -17.40 9.94 -5.93
C PHE A 76 -18.30 9.14 -4.97
N GLY A 77 -18.48 9.62 -3.73
CA GLY A 77 -19.12 8.85 -2.66
C GLY A 77 -18.20 7.74 -2.11
N VAL A 78 -18.61 7.11 -0.99
CA VAL A 78 -17.89 5.98 -0.39
C VAL A 78 -18.17 4.72 -1.21
N THR A 79 -17.35 4.50 -2.24
CA THR A 79 -17.49 3.41 -3.21
C THR A 79 -16.18 2.66 -3.40
N ASP A 80 -16.26 1.43 -3.91
CA ASP A 80 -15.07 0.63 -4.26
C ASP A 80 -14.17 1.33 -5.29
N PHE A 81 -14.78 2.06 -6.24
CA PHE A 81 -14.08 2.88 -7.22
C PHE A 81 -13.32 4.03 -6.56
N ALA A 82 -13.98 4.81 -5.70
CA ALA A 82 -13.40 5.94 -5.02
C ALA A 82 -12.20 5.54 -4.15
N ALA A 83 -12.30 4.42 -3.43
CA ALA A 83 -11.23 3.89 -2.60
C ALA A 83 -9.95 3.55 -3.41
N ARG A 84 -10.09 3.21 -4.71
CA ARG A 84 -8.97 2.86 -5.61
C ARG A 84 -8.58 3.97 -6.57
N PHE A 85 -9.23 5.14 -6.48
CA PHE A 85 -8.99 6.24 -7.40
C PHE A 85 -7.53 6.73 -7.35
N PHE A 86 -7.05 7.09 -6.16
CA PHE A 86 -5.69 7.62 -6.01
C PHE A 86 -4.58 6.58 -6.25
N PRO A 87 -4.66 5.33 -5.80
CA PRO A 87 -3.71 4.30 -6.23
C PRO A 87 -3.55 4.21 -7.75
N ALA A 88 -4.64 4.20 -8.52
CA ALA A 88 -4.60 4.18 -9.98
C ALA A 88 -4.00 5.49 -10.57
N LEU A 89 -4.34 6.65 -9.97
CA LEU A 89 -3.80 7.94 -10.38
C LEU A 89 -2.29 8.02 -10.13
N PHE A 90 -1.82 7.61 -8.94
CA PHE A 90 -0.40 7.59 -8.60
C PHE A 90 0.39 6.53 -9.40
N ALA A 91 -0.25 5.42 -9.79
CA ALA A 91 0.35 4.50 -10.75
C ALA A 91 0.62 5.20 -12.09
N SER A 92 -0.33 5.96 -12.60
CA SER A 92 -0.14 6.74 -13.84
C SER A 92 0.93 7.82 -13.69
N ALA A 93 0.94 8.53 -12.55
CA ALA A 93 1.97 9.53 -12.23
C ALA A 93 3.37 8.91 -12.10
N GLY A 94 3.48 7.69 -11.54
CA GLY A 94 4.74 6.95 -11.45
C GLY A 94 5.32 6.59 -12.82
N LEU A 95 4.48 6.25 -13.81
CA LEU A 95 4.93 6.06 -15.20
C LEU A 95 5.46 7.36 -15.81
N LEU A 96 4.78 8.48 -15.60
CA LEU A 96 5.22 9.79 -16.07
C LEU A 96 6.55 10.21 -15.43
N LEU A 97 6.69 10.00 -14.12
CA LEU A 97 7.94 10.26 -13.40
C LEU A 97 9.09 9.42 -13.95
N THR A 98 8.84 8.13 -14.18
CA THR A 98 9.81 7.19 -14.75
C THR A 98 10.25 7.64 -16.15
N TYR A 99 9.29 8.03 -17.00
CA TYR A 99 9.59 8.61 -18.31
C TYR A 99 10.46 9.87 -18.20
N ALA A 100 10.05 10.82 -17.37
CA ALA A 100 10.74 12.09 -17.21
C ALA A 100 12.19 11.90 -16.75
N LEU A 101 12.42 11.03 -15.77
CA LEU A 101 13.74 10.73 -15.25
C LEU A 101 14.60 10.00 -16.31
N ALA A 102 14.08 8.94 -16.91
CA ALA A 102 14.80 8.18 -17.94
C ALA A 102 15.15 9.04 -19.17
N ARG A 103 14.24 9.93 -19.57
CA ARG A 103 14.47 10.87 -20.70
C ARG A 103 15.55 11.88 -20.43
N ARG A 104 15.68 12.33 -19.17
CA ARG A 104 16.75 13.26 -18.74
C ARG A 104 18.09 12.57 -18.55
N LEU A 105 18.07 11.30 -18.12
CA LEU A 105 19.30 10.54 -17.88
C LEU A 105 19.90 9.95 -19.16
N TYR A 106 19.04 9.55 -20.11
CA TYR A 106 19.44 8.83 -21.32
C TYR A 106 18.78 9.42 -22.58
N ASP A 107 17.83 8.71 -23.16
CA ASP A 107 17.20 9.05 -24.44
C ASP A 107 15.71 8.70 -24.46
N ALA A 108 15.00 9.14 -25.53
CA ALA A 108 13.57 8.91 -25.67
C ALA A 108 13.21 7.41 -25.75
N ARG A 109 14.07 6.61 -26.38
CA ARG A 109 13.84 5.17 -26.54
C ARG A 109 13.96 4.43 -25.21
N THR A 110 14.98 4.75 -24.41
CA THR A 110 15.13 4.22 -23.05
C THR A 110 13.94 4.63 -22.19
N ALA A 111 13.54 5.90 -22.25
CA ALA A 111 12.39 6.40 -21.50
C ALA A 111 11.08 5.70 -21.87
N PHE A 112 10.80 5.50 -23.15
CA PHE A 112 9.63 4.76 -23.62
C PHE A 112 9.60 3.33 -23.07
N TRP A 113 10.71 2.60 -23.23
CA TRP A 113 10.77 1.23 -22.75
C TRP A 113 10.77 1.11 -21.22
N SER A 114 11.26 2.12 -20.49
CA SER A 114 11.14 2.16 -19.04
C SER A 114 9.69 2.21 -18.56
N VAL A 115 8.85 2.99 -19.25
CA VAL A 115 7.39 3.06 -19.00
C VAL A 115 6.73 1.71 -19.30
N VAL A 116 7.06 1.10 -20.44
CA VAL A 116 6.49 -0.20 -20.83
C VAL A 116 6.90 -1.29 -19.84
N ILE A 117 8.18 -1.33 -19.45
CA ILE A 117 8.69 -2.29 -18.47
C ILE A 117 7.97 -2.12 -17.13
N LEU A 118 7.95 -0.91 -16.58
CA LEU A 118 7.35 -0.66 -15.28
C LEU A 118 5.84 -0.92 -15.28
N GLY A 119 5.11 -0.39 -16.28
CA GLY A 119 3.65 -0.54 -16.36
C GLY A 119 3.18 -1.97 -16.58
N SER A 120 4.01 -2.83 -17.18
CA SER A 120 3.70 -4.25 -17.40
C SER A 120 4.31 -5.19 -16.35
N CYS A 121 4.97 -4.67 -15.30
CA CYS A 121 5.37 -5.48 -14.14
C CYS A 121 4.14 -5.94 -13.34
N VAL A 122 4.12 -7.20 -12.93
CA VAL A 122 3.01 -7.78 -12.15
C VAL A 122 2.75 -6.99 -10.87
N LEU A 123 3.78 -6.69 -10.08
CA LEU A 123 3.59 -6.00 -8.80
C LEU A 123 3.11 -4.55 -9.00
N TYR A 124 3.60 -3.86 -10.03
CA TYR A 124 3.16 -2.50 -10.33
C TYR A 124 1.66 -2.43 -10.66
N GLY A 125 1.23 -3.30 -11.59
CA GLY A 125 -0.18 -3.40 -11.96
C GLY A 125 -1.08 -3.87 -10.82
N PHE A 126 -0.59 -4.80 -9.98
CA PHE A 126 -1.31 -5.27 -8.80
C PHE A 126 -1.51 -4.14 -7.78
N LEU A 127 -0.47 -3.38 -7.46
CA LEU A 127 -0.56 -2.26 -6.52
C LEU A 127 -1.48 -1.13 -7.02
N ALA A 128 -1.61 -0.95 -8.34
CA ALA A 128 -2.55 0.02 -8.91
C ALA A 128 -4.03 -0.33 -8.62
N LYS A 129 -4.32 -1.56 -8.17
CA LYS A 129 -5.65 -2.05 -7.80
C LYS A 129 -5.88 -2.14 -6.29
N LEU A 130 -4.85 -1.93 -5.49
CA LEU A 130 -4.93 -2.05 -4.03
C LEU A 130 -5.02 -0.69 -3.35
N ILE A 131 -5.80 -0.62 -2.27
CA ILE A 131 -5.94 0.56 -1.42
C ILE A 131 -4.77 0.58 -0.43
N LEU A 132 -3.58 0.98 -0.94
CA LEU A 132 -2.33 0.98 -0.19
C LEU A 132 -1.54 2.27 -0.44
N THR A 133 -0.74 2.65 0.54
CA THR A 133 0.14 3.83 0.51
C THR A 133 1.32 3.71 -0.47
N ASP A 134 1.53 2.53 -1.05
CA ASP A 134 2.78 2.18 -1.72
C ASP A 134 3.02 2.93 -3.03
N LEU A 135 1.98 3.18 -3.83
CA LEU A 135 2.11 3.96 -5.08
C LEU A 135 2.28 5.45 -4.83
N THR A 136 1.61 5.99 -3.82
CA THR A 136 1.82 7.37 -3.37
C THR A 136 3.26 7.56 -2.89
N LEU A 137 3.75 6.66 -2.03
CA LEU A 137 5.14 6.66 -1.61
C LEU A 137 6.09 6.49 -2.80
N PHE A 138 5.80 5.59 -3.75
CA PHE A 138 6.63 5.37 -4.95
C PHE A 138 6.88 6.66 -5.73
N VAL A 139 5.84 7.47 -5.93
CA VAL A 139 5.96 8.75 -6.65
C VAL A 139 6.77 9.75 -5.85
N PHE A 140 6.52 9.92 -4.56
CA PHE A 140 7.26 10.88 -3.75
C PHE A 140 8.70 10.43 -3.47
N PHE A 141 8.92 9.16 -3.24
CA PHE A 141 10.26 8.59 -3.10
C PHE A 141 11.06 8.72 -4.40
N GLY A 142 10.44 8.35 -5.53
CA GLY A 142 11.01 8.52 -6.85
C GLY A 142 11.25 9.98 -7.22
N GLY A 143 10.32 10.86 -6.84
CA GLY A 143 10.46 12.32 -6.98
C GLY A 143 11.64 12.87 -6.19
N THR A 144 11.81 12.43 -4.94
CA THR A 144 12.96 12.80 -4.10
C THR A 144 14.28 12.43 -4.75
N LEU A 145 14.44 11.15 -5.12
CA LEU A 145 15.69 10.65 -5.67
C LEU A 145 15.94 11.15 -7.11
N GLY A 146 14.88 11.24 -7.92
CA GLY A 146 14.96 11.79 -9.27
C GLY A 146 15.37 13.27 -9.27
N ALA A 147 14.72 14.07 -8.41
CA ALA A 147 15.06 15.49 -8.27
C ALA A 147 16.49 15.67 -7.73
N PHE A 148 16.90 14.88 -6.72
CA PHE A 148 18.29 14.90 -6.26
C PHE A 148 19.27 14.59 -7.40
N CYS A 149 19.03 13.54 -8.17
CA CYS A 149 19.89 13.14 -9.28
C CYS A 149 20.05 14.25 -10.32
N LEU A 150 18.94 14.90 -10.70
CA LEU A 150 18.96 16.02 -11.64
C LEU A 150 19.65 17.24 -11.04
N GLY A 151 19.38 17.58 -9.79
CA GLY A 151 20.05 18.68 -9.08
C GLY A 151 21.56 18.50 -8.99
N TYR A 152 22.00 17.28 -8.68
CA TYR A 152 23.41 16.91 -8.60
C TYR A 152 24.11 17.02 -9.97
N ARG A 153 23.44 16.60 -11.08
CA ARG A 153 24.00 16.66 -12.44
C ARG A 153 24.00 18.06 -13.03
N GLU A 154 22.93 18.82 -12.83
CA GLU A 154 22.70 20.11 -13.46
C GLU A 154 23.17 21.30 -12.58
N GLY A 155 23.48 21.05 -11.31
CA GLY A 155 23.89 22.10 -10.35
C GLY A 155 22.75 23.07 -9.98
N ARG A 156 21.49 22.75 -10.26
CA ARG A 156 20.34 23.62 -10.04
C ARG A 156 19.71 23.41 -8.68
N ARG A 157 19.76 24.43 -7.81
CA ARG A 157 19.22 24.37 -6.43
C ARG A 157 17.73 24.05 -6.35
N GLY A 158 16.94 24.47 -7.33
CA GLY A 158 15.48 24.21 -7.35
C GLY A 158 15.13 22.72 -7.30
N TYR A 159 15.94 21.85 -7.89
CA TYR A 159 15.74 20.41 -7.80
C TYR A 159 15.95 19.86 -6.37
N PHE A 160 16.88 20.42 -5.60
CA PHE A 160 17.06 20.01 -4.22
C PHE A 160 15.86 20.38 -3.36
N TYR A 161 15.29 21.59 -3.53
CA TYR A 161 14.06 21.97 -2.85
C TYR A 161 12.89 21.09 -3.23
N LEU A 162 12.76 20.71 -4.52
CA LEU A 162 11.76 19.73 -4.95
C LEU A 162 11.99 18.37 -4.29
N ALA A 163 13.25 17.92 -4.18
CA ALA A 163 13.56 16.66 -3.47
C ALA A 163 13.11 16.69 -2.01
N TYR A 164 13.39 17.78 -1.28
CA TYR A 164 12.94 17.91 0.12
C TYR A 164 11.42 18.01 0.25
N ALA A 165 10.73 18.70 -0.66
CA ALA A 165 9.28 18.75 -0.68
C ALA A 165 8.67 17.35 -0.93
N CYS A 166 9.18 16.61 -1.91
CA CYS A 166 8.77 15.22 -2.15
C CYS A 166 9.06 14.32 -0.95
N ALA A 167 10.22 14.47 -0.31
CA ALA A 167 10.55 13.72 0.90
C ALA A 167 9.57 14.02 2.05
N GLY A 168 9.18 15.30 2.23
CA GLY A 168 8.17 15.71 3.21
C GLY A 168 6.81 15.06 2.96
N LEU A 169 6.35 15.02 1.69
CA LEU A 169 5.14 14.30 1.29
C LEU A 169 5.28 12.79 1.49
N GLY A 170 6.45 12.22 1.23
CA GLY A 170 6.76 10.83 1.54
C GLY A 170 6.69 10.52 3.04
N VAL A 171 7.13 11.45 3.89
CA VAL A 171 7.01 11.36 5.36
C VAL A 171 5.54 11.42 5.79
N LEU A 172 4.73 12.30 5.20
CA LEU A 172 3.28 12.36 5.43
C LEU A 172 2.52 11.13 4.89
N THR A 173 3.13 10.35 3.99
CA THR A 173 2.52 9.13 3.43
C THR A 173 2.82 7.88 4.25
N LYS A 174 4.08 7.68 4.65
CA LYS A 174 4.52 6.40 5.28
C LYS A 174 5.46 6.59 6.48
N GLY A 175 5.62 7.82 6.95
CA GLY A 175 6.46 8.14 8.11
C GLY A 175 7.94 8.34 7.75
N PRO A 176 8.85 8.18 8.74
CA PRO A 176 10.27 8.54 8.61
C PRO A 176 10.98 7.90 7.42
N VAL A 177 10.54 6.74 6.95
CA VAL A 177 11.10 6.04 5.78
C VAL A 177 11.04 6.88 4.50
N GLY A 178 10.06 7.80 4.39
CA GLY A 178 9.91 8.72 3.25
C GLY A 178 11.07 9.69 3.09
N PHE A 179 11.85 9.96 4.14
CA PHE A 179 13.04 10.80 4.12
C PHE A 179 14.33 10.02 4.39
N LEU A 180 14.33 9.15 5.42
CA LEU A 180 15.56 8.47 5.87
C LEU A 180 16.11 7.51 4.81
N LEU A 181 15.27 6.76 4.13
CA LEU A 181 15.74 5.81 3.12
C LEU A 181 16.22 6.48 1.83
N PRO A 182 15.54 7.49 1.25
CA PRO A 182 16.13 8.31 0.19
C PRO A 182 17.45 8.97 0.61
N GLY A 183 17.52 9.48 1.84
CA GLY A 183 18.75 10.05 2.42
C GLY A 183 19.89 9.03 2.46
N LEU A 184 19.62 7.79 2.86
CA LEU A 184 20.58 6.70 2.84
C LEU A 184 21.06 6.38 1.42
N VAL A 185 20.15 6.30 0.44
CA VAL A 185 20.51 6.08 -0.97
C VAL A 185 21.45 7.20 -1.47
N ILE A 186 21.12 8.45 -1.17
CA ILE A 186 21.94 9.63 -1.53
C ILE A 186 23.32 9.53 -0.86
N LEU A 187 23.36 9.24 0.43
CA LEU A 187 24.62 9.14 1.18
C LEU A 187 25.53 8.04 0.62
N VAL A 188 24.98 6.82 0.40
CA VAL A 188 25.73 5.70 -0.20
C VAL A 188 26.24 6.08 -1.59
N TYR A 189 25.43 6.75 -2.41
CA TYR A 189 25.86 7.22 -3.72
C TYR A 189 27.04 8.20 -3.62
N LEU A 190 26.95 9.19 -2.73
CA LEU A 190 28.04 10.17 -2.54
C LEU A 190 29.33 9.52 -2.02
N VAL A 191 29.21 8.48 -1.17
CA VAL A 191 30.37 7.68 -0.73
C VAL A 191 30.99 6.93 -1.91
N VAL A 192 30.18 6.23 -2.72
CA VAL A 192 30.64 5.52 -3.92
C VAL A 192 31.33 6.47 -4.91
N ARG A 193 30.80 7.69 -5.04
CA ARG A 193 31.39 8.75 -5.89
C ARG A 193 32.60 9.44 -5.26
N ARG A 194 32.88 9.20 -3.99
CA ARG A 194 33.90 9.93 -3.20
C ARG A 194 33.68 11.46 -3.19
N ASP A 195 32.41 11.89 -3.27
CA ASP A 195 32.02 13.32 -3.33
C ASP A 195 31.14 13.73 -2.15
N LEU A 196 31.59 13.46 -0.93
CA LEU A 196 30.86 13.90 0.29
C LEU A 196 30.80 15.44 0.39
N ARG A 197 31.69 16.16 -0.33
CA ARG A 197 31.63 17.64 -0.43
C ARG A 197 30.32 18.13 -1.05
N ALA A 198 29.65 17.29 -1.83
CA ALA A 198 28.33 17.59 -2.39
C ALA A 198 27.28 17.88 -1.31
N LEU A 199 27.43 17.33 -0.09
CA LEU A 199 26.53 17.64 1.06
C LEU A 199 26.45 19.14 1.35
N GLY A 200 27.51 19.91 1.13
CA GLY A 200 27.50 21.38 1.25
C GLY A 200 26.76 22.10 0.10
N ARG A 201 26.50 21.41 -1.02
CA ARG A 201 25.86 21.97 -2.23
C ARG A 201 24.38 21.64 -2.35
N ILE A 202 23.87 20.65 -1.60
CA ILE A 202 22.46 20.19 -1.66
C ILE A 202 21.49 21.06 -0.85
N ALA A 203 21.89 22.25 -0.45
CA ALA A 203 21.08 23.20 0.29
C ALA A 203 20.48 22.59 1.59
N LEU A 204 21.27 21.78 2.32
CA LEU A 204 20.79 20.97 3.44
C LEU A 204 19.99 21.76 4.50
N PRO A 205 20.48 22.92 5.04
CA PRO A 205 19.71 23.64 6.07
C PRO A 205 18.37 24.17 5.55
N THR A 206 18.36 24.83 4.40
CA THR A 206 17.11 25.40 3.83
C THR A 206 16.20 24.31 3.26
N GLY A 207 16.76 23.22 2.76
CA GLY A 207 16.01 22.07 2.30
C GLY A 207 15.30 21.34 3.46
N LEU A 208 15.96 21.20 4.61
CA LEU A 208 15.33 20.65 5.81
C LEU A 208 14.18 21.55 6.33
N LEU A 209 14.29 22.88 6.15
CA LEU A 209 13.15 23.77 6.43
C LEU A 209 11.98 23.53 5.49
N VAL A 210 12.23 23.28 4.18
CA VAL A 210 11.17 22.92 3.22
C VAL A 210 10.53 21.58 3.63
N LEU A 211 11.32 20.57 3.93
CA LEU A 211 10.81 19.28 4.41
C LEU A 211 9.95 19.46 5.67
N ALA A 212 10.46 20.19 6.65
CA ALA A 212 9.74 20.46 7.90
C ALA A 212 8.45 21.25 7.64
N ALA A 213 8.48 22.27 6.79
CA ALA A 213 7.27 23.03 6.45
C ALA A 213 6.18 22.15 5.82
N VAL A 214 6.55 21.11 5.08
CA VAL A 214 5.61 20.18 4.48
C VAL A 214 5.05 19.18 5.51
N CYS A 215 5.89 18.54 6.32
CA CYS A 215 5.44 17.44 7.16
C CYS A 215 5.25 17.80 8.64
N ALA A 216 6.03 18.71 9.21
CA ALA A 216 5.99 18.98 10.65
C ALA A 216 4.64 19.52 11.17
N PRO A 217 3.86 20.34 10.43
CA PRO A 217 2.58 20.84 10.95
C PRO A 217 1.64 19.73 11.43
N TRP A 218 1.51 18.64 10.65
CA TRP A 218 0.67 17.52 11.04
C TRP A 218 1.25 16.73 12.23
N TYR A 219 2.54 16.47 12.26
CA TYR A 219 3.17 15.77 13.39
C TYR A 219 3.12 16.56 14.70
N VAL A 220 3.29 17.88 14.61
CA VAL A 220 3.14 18.78 15.77
C VAL A 220 1.70 18.76 16.28
N TYR A 221 0.73 18.88 15.37
CA TYR A 221 -0.68 18.76 15.74
C TYR A 221 -0.98 17.44 16.45
N MET A 222 -0.54 16.31 15.88
CA MET A 222 -0.78 14.98 16.47
C MET A 222 -0.13 14.84 17.85
N TYR A 223 1.07 15.39 18.03
CA TYR A 223 1.71 15.40 19.34
C TYR A 223 0.96 16.25 20.37
N LEU A 224 0.50 17.43 19.97
CA LEU A 224 -0.24 18.32 20.88
C LEU A 224 -1.63 17.77 21.22
N ALA A 225 -2.29 17.10 20.27
CA ALA A 225 -3.63 16.55 20.46
C ALA A 225 -3.66 15.19 21.18
N HIS A 226 -2.65 14.34 20.93
CA HIS A 226 -2.66 12.93 21.37
C HIS A 226 -1.44 12.54 22.23
N GLY A 227 -0.46 13.43 22.37
CA GLY A 227 0.66 13.26 23.29
C GLY A 227 1.47 11.99 23.08
N ALA A 228 1.77 11.34 24.21
CA ALA A 228 2.60 10.13 24.25
C ALA A 228 1.97 8.91 23.53
N ASP A 229 0.65 8.81 23.49
CA ASP A 229 -0.04 7.68 22.84
C ASP A 229 0.25 7.65 21.33
N PHE A 230 0.20 8.80 20.68
CA PHE A 230 0.61 8.92 19.28
C PHE A 230 2.08 8.54 19.07
N VAL A 231 2.98 9.09 19.89
CA VAL A 231 4.43 8.85 19.77
C VAL A 231 4.75 7.37 19.98
N ASN A 232 4.23 6.78 21.05
CA ASN A 232 4.52 5.39 21.41
C ASN A 232 3.96 4.42 20.36
N THR A 233 2.75 4.66 19.86
CA THR A 233 2.14 3.79 18.87
C THR A 233 2.77 4.01 17.50
N PHE A 234 2.82 5.25 17.01
CA PHE A 234 3.30 5.52 15.66
C PHE A 234 4.82 5.29 15.54
N LEU A 235 5.64 5.96 16.37
CA LEU A 235 7.09 5.80 16.29
C LEU A 235 7.56 4.51 16.96
N GLY A 236 7.01 4.18 18.14
CA GLY A 236 7.41 2.99 18.90
C GLY A 236 7.03 1.71 18.18
N ILE A 237 5.73 1.45 17.97
CA ILE A 237 5.25 0.16 17.46
C ILE A 237 5.38 0.09 15.94
N HIS A 238 4.81 1.08 15.22
CA HIS A 238 4.76 1.00 13.76
C HIS A 238 6.08 1.32 13.05
N ASN A 239 7.09 1.86 13.75
CA ASN A 239 8.40 2.08 13.17
C ASN A 239 9.50 1.27 13.89
N VAL A 240 9.77 1.51 15.18
CA VAL A 240 10.91 0.86 15.89
C VAL A 240 10.65 -0.63 16.11
N LEU A 241 9.51 -1.03 16.69
CA LEU A 241 9.20 -2.44 16.93
C LEU A 241 9.16 -3.22 15.61
N ARG A 242 8.53 -2.65 14.57
CA ARG A 242 8.45 -3.24 13.23
C ARG A 242 9.83 -3.42 12.57
N ALA A 243 10.79 -2.58 12.86
CA ALA A 243 12.16 -2.71 12.35
C ALA A 243 12.97 -3.78 13.09
N THR A 244 12.70 -4.01 14.38
CA THR A 244 13.53 -4.83 15.28
C THR A 244 12.93 -6.19 15.62
N VAL A 245 11.59 -6.32 15.59
CA VAL A 245 10.86 -7.55 15.92
C VAL A 245 9.98 -7.94 14.73
N SER A 246 10.06 -9.20 14.30
CA SER A 246 9.30 -9.67 13.15
C SER A 246 7.81 -9.81 13.49
N GLU A 247 6.95 -9.13 12.73
CA GLU A 247 5.49 -9.29 12.79
C GLU A 247 5.05 -10.59 12.09
N HIS A 248 5.83 -11.04 11.08
CA HIS A 248 5.58 -12.24 10.29
C HIS A 248 6.84 -13.11 10.23
N ALA A 249 7.07 -13.92 11.26
CA ALA A 249 8.29 -14.72 11.40
C ALA A 249 8.57 -15.61 10.18
N GLN A 250 7.52 -16.18 9.55
CA GLN A 250 7.61 -17.02 8.35
C GLN A 250 8.18 -16.28 7.13
N TRP A 251 8.11 -14.95 7.08
CA TRP A 251 8.66 -14.15 5.98
C TRP A 251 10.08 -13.63 6.27
N ASN A 252 10.57 -13.82 7.48
CA ASN A 252 11.91 -13.36 7.87
C ASN A 252 13.01 -14.31 7.39
N VAL A 253 13.09 -14.51 6.06
CA VAL A 253 14.12 -15.33 5.39
C VAL A 253 15.06 -14.46 4.57
N TRP A 254 16.31 -14.91 4.39
CA TRP A 254 17.37 -14.12 3.74
C TRP A 254 17.12 -13.84 2.25
N TYR A 255 16.33 -14.66 1.58
CA TYR A 255 16.01 -14.53 0.14
C TYR A 255 14.66 -13.86 -0.13
N PHE A 256 13.95 -13.34 0.87
CA PHE A 256 12.59 -12.83 0.73
C PHE A 256 12.46 -11.81 -0.41
N TYR A 257 13.27 -10.76 -0.41
CA TYR A 257 13.18 -9.74 -1.45
C TYR A 257 13.75 -10.18 -2.80
N LEU A 258 14.60 -11.20 -2.87
CA LEU A 258 14.98 -11.81 -4.15
C LEU A 258 13.76 -12.45 -4.82
N GLY A 259 12.96 -13.19 -4.05
CA GLY A 259 11.72 -13.78 -4.54
C GLY A 259 10.68 -12.72 -4.94
N ILE A 260 10.50 -11.68 -4.11
CA ILE A 260 9.60 -10.57 -4.41
C ILE A 260 10.02 -9.83 -5.68
N TYR A 261 11.31 -9.57 -5.87
CA TYR A 261 11.82 -8.96 -7.09
C TYR A 261 11.57 -9.83 -8.32
N PHE A 262 11.84 -11.13 -8.20
CA PHE A 262 11.64 -12.06 -9.31
C PHE A 262 10.16 -12.13 -9.72
N LEU A 263 9.26 -12.29 -8.77
CA LEU A 263 7.82 -12.37 -9.03
C LEU A 263 7.24 -11.01 -9.43
N GLY A 264 7.61 -9.97 -8.73
CA GLY A 264 7.06 -8.63 -8.93
C GLY A 264 7.49 -7.97 -10.24
N MET A 265 8.75 -8.19 -10.67
CA MET A 265 9.26 -7.71 -11.95
C MET A 265 8.87 -8.62 -13.12
N PHE A 266 8.17 -9.75 -12.91
CA PHE A 266 7.72 -10.60 -14.01
C PHE A 266 6.90 -9.81 -15.04
N PRO A 267 7.09 -10.02 -16.35
CA PRO A 267 7.98 -11.00 -16.99
C PRO A 267 9.44 -10.51 -17.14
N TRP A 268 9.76 -9.29 -16.71
CA TRP A 268 11.06 -8.65 -16.89
C TRP A 268 12.16 -9.26 -16.03
N SER A 269 11.80 -10.00 -14.99
CA SER A 269 12.75 -10.79 -14.20
C SER A 269 13.55 -11.78 -15.04
N PHE A 270 13.01 -12.32 -16.15
CA PHE A 270 13.75 -13.12 -17.11
C PHE A 270 14.65 -12.29 -18.05
N ALA A 271 14.32 -11.04 -18.28
CA ALA A 271 15.15 -10.13 -19.09
C ALA A 271 16.32 -9.55 -18.29
N LEU A 272 16.20 -9.46 -16.96
CA LEU A 272 17.22 -8.89 -16.08
C LEU A 272 18.55 -9.66 -16.12
N PRO A 273 18.60 -10.99 -16.04
CA PRO A 273 19.85 -11.74 -16.22
C PRO A 273 20.53 -11.48 -17.57
N LEU A 274 19.74 -11.34 -18.65
CA LEU A 274 20.27 -11.00 -19.97
C LEU A 274 20.85 -9.56 -19.97
N ALA A 275 20.20 -8.63 -19.31
CA ALA A 275 20.68 -7.26 -19.14
C ALA A 275 22.00 -7.24 -18.35
N LEU A 276 22.08 -7.97 -17.26
CA LEU A 276 23.29 -8.11 -16.43
C LEU A 276 24.43 -8.80 -17.18
N LEU A 277 24.15 -9.89 -17.93
CA LEU A 277 25.13 -10.56 -18.77
C LEU A 277 25.70 -9.62 -19.84
N ARG A 278 24.85 -8.80 -20.45
CA ARG A 278 25.31 -7.77 -21.39
C ARG A 278 26.20 -6.74 -20.70
N ALA A 279 25.78 -6.20 -19.57
CA ALA A 279 26.59 -5.26 -18.82
C ALA A 279 27.96 -5.85 -18.45
N TRP A 280 28.00 -7.12 -18.04
CA TRP A 280 29.24 -7.83 -17.74
C TRP A 280 30.15 -7.99 -18.97
N ARG A 281 29.59 -8.35 -20.14
CA ARG A 281 30.34 -8.54 -21.38
C ARG A 281 30.83 -7.22 -21.98
N THR A 282 29.98 -6.18 -21.98
CA THR A 282 30.31 -4.91 -22.61
C THR A 282 31.10 -3.97 -21.71
N ARG A 283 31.13 -4.27 -20.39
CA ARG A 283 31.78 -3.46 -19.34
C ARG A 283 31.57 -1.95 -19.59
N PRO A 284 30.31 -1.47 -19.72
CA PRO A 284 30.04 -0.07 -20.05
C PRO A 284 30.65 0.82 -18.98
N VAL A 285 31.19 1.96 -19.41
CA VAL A 285 31.57 3.02 -18.47
C VAL A 285 30.31 3.46 -17.73
N LEU A 286 30.30 3.27 -16.42
CA LEU A 286 29.17 3.69 -15.59
C LEU A 286 29.22 5.19 -15.41
N ASP A 287 28.36 5.91 -16.12
CA ASP A 287 28.16 7.34 -15.88
C ASP A 287 27.51 7.59 -14.50
N ALA A 288 27.53 8.83 -14.07
CA ALA A 288 27.01 9.21 -12.76
C ALA A 288 25.53 8.84 -12.57
N GLY A 289 24.72 8.96 -13.64
CA GLY A 289 23.30 8.61 -13.61
C GLY A 289 23.08 7.10 -13.46
N THR A 290 23.81 6.30 -14.22
CA THR A 290 23.77 4.83 -14.14
C THR A 290 24.21 4.33 -12.75
N GLN A 291 25.30 4.89 -12.21
CA GLN A 291 25.75 4.57 -10.83
C GLN A 291 24.69 4.91 -9.80
N PHE A 292 24.02 6.06 -9.92
CA PHE A 292 22.95 6.46 -9.01
C PHE A 292 21.79 5.48 -9.03
N LEU A 293 21.32 5.12 -10.23
CA LEU A 293 20.23 4.15 -10.37
C LEU A 293 20.59 2.76 -9.83
N LEU A 294 21.84 2.32 -10.00
CA LEU A 294 22.33 1.06 -9.43
C LEU A 294 22.35 1.09 -7.90
N VAL A 295 22.89 2.19 -7.31
CA VAL A 295 22.87 2.36 -5.84
C VAL A 295 21.45 2.33 -5.31
N TRP A 296 20.53 3.06 -5.96
CA TRP A 296 19.13 3.07 -5.57
C TRP A 296 18.50 1.68 -5.66
N ALA A 297 18.67 0.97 -6.79
CA ALA A 297 18.13 -0.38 -7.00
C ALA A 297 18.62 -1.42 -5.98
N ILE A 298 19.83 -1.22 -5.42
CA ILE A 298 20.45 -2.14 -4.46
C ILE A 298 20.14 -1.75 -3.01
N VAL A 299 20.31 -0.48 -2.66
CA VAL A 299 20.20 -0.02 -1.26
C VAL A 299 18.80 -0.25 -0.70
N VAL A 300 17.74 0.00 -1.48
CA VAL A 300 16.37 -0.14 -1.01
C VAL A 300 16.03 -1.59 -0.60
N PRO A 301 16.19 -2.61 -1.45
CA PRO A 301 15.89 -3.98 -1.05
C PRO A 301 16.85 -4.50 0.03
N VAL A 302 18.12 -4.10 0.03
CA VAL A 302 19.08 -4.49 1.08
C VAL A 302 18.66 -3.90 2.42
N PHE A 303 18.27 -2.63 2.48
CA PHE A 303 17.78 -2.00 3.70
C PHE A 303 16.61 -2.79 4.31
N PHE A 304 15.58 -3.09 3.51
CA PHE A 304 14.42 -3.84 4.01
C PHE A 304 14.73 -5.32 4.28
N GLN A 305 15.72 -5.90 3.60
CA GLN A 305 16.16 -7.26 3.91
C GLN A 305 16.79 -7.37 5.31
N LEU A 306 17.42 -6.30 5.78
CA LEU A 306 18.00 -6.21 7.14
C LEU A 306 16.97 -5.94 8.23
N MET A 307 15.76 -5.44 7.88
CA MET A 307 14.69 -5.25 8.84
C MET A 307 14.06 -6.57 9.27
N ALA A 308 13.60 -6.65 10.53
CA ALA A 308 12.98 -7.86 11.07
C ALA A 308 11.62 -8.15 10.42
N THR A 309 10.74 -7.16 10.32
CA THR A 309 9.44 -7.30 9.65
C THR A 309 9.59 -7.04 8.15
N LYS A 310 9.09 -7.97 7.35
CA LYS A 310 9.12 -7.91 5.90
C LYS A 310 7.70 -7.88 5.34
N TYR A 311 7.47 -6.96 4.39
CA TYR A 311 6.25 -6.93 3.57
C TYR A 311 6.62 -6.93 2.09
N PRO A 312 5.86 -7.60 1.22
CA PRO A 312 6.19 -7.70 -0.21
C PRO A 312 6.37 -6.35 -0.91
N THR A 313 5.68 -5.33 -0.43
CA THR A 313 5.67 -4.00 -1.04
C THR A 313 6.83 -3.09 -0.62
N TYR A 314 7.59 -3.43 0.43
CA TYR A 314 8.60 -2.52 0.97
C TYR A 314 9.75 -2.24 -0.01
N SER A 315 10.18 -3.22 -0.81
CA SER A 315 11.23 -3.02 -1.81
C SER A 315 10.74 -2.35 -3.11
N PHE A 316 9.43 -2.08 -3.21
CA PHE A 316 8.81 -1.56 -4.42
C PHE A 316 9.42 -0.26 -4.97
N PRO A 317 9.88 0.73 -4.17
CA PRO A 317 10.53 1.93 -4.72
C PRO A 317 11.79 1.65 -5.56
N ALA A 318 12.39 0.48 -5.47
CA ALA A 318 13.53 0.08 -6.31
C ALA A 318 13.13 -0.40 -7.73
N PHE A 319 11.83 -0.59 -7.99
CA PHE A 319 11.36 -0.98 -9.33
C PHE A 319 11.57 0.13 -10.37
N LEU A 320 11.47 1.40 -9.97
CA LEU A 320 11.71 2.53 -10.87
C LEU A 320 13.13 2.52 -11.47
N PRO A 321 14.22 2.53 -10.68
CA PRO A 321 15.56 2.48 -11.23
C PRO A 321 15.82 1.16 -11.98
N THR A 322 15.28 0.03 -11.51
CA THR A 322 15.45 -1.27 -12.18
C THR A 322 14.81 -1.27 -13.56
N ALA A 323 13.61 -0.70 -13.72
CA ALA A 323 12.97 -0.57 -15.03
C ALA A 323 13.78 0.30 -16.00
N ILE A 324 14.33 1.44 -15.52
CA ILE A 324 15.17 2.34 -16.33
C ILE A 324 16.46 1.62 -16.75
N LEU A 325 17.14 0.95 -15.82
CA LEU A 325 18.38 0.23 -16.11
C LEU A 325 18.15 -0.91 -17.10
N THR A 326 17.09 -1.70 -16.91
CA THR A 326 16.73 -2.79 -17.83
C THR A 326 16.42 -2.26 -19.22
N ALA A 327 15.65 -1.17 -19.32
CA ALA A 327 15.38 -0.51 -20.59
C ALA A 327 16.64 -0.02 -21.26
N HIS A 328 17.54 0.65 -20.53
CA HIS A 328 18.80 1.18 -21.04
C HIS A 328 19.70 0.07 -21.60
N LEU A 329 19.89 -1.01 -20.86
CA LEU A 329 20.73 -2.13 -21.27
C LEU A 329 20.17 -2.92 -22.46
N LEU A 330 18.83 -3.05 -22.52
CA LEU A 330 18.17 -3.83 -23.58
C LEU A 330 17.62 -2.97 -24.74
N ARG A 331 17.80 -1.64 -24.76
CA ARG A 331 17.20 -0.72 -25.72
C ARG A 331 17.43 -1.09 -27.20
N ARG A 332 18.50 -1.81 -27.50
CA ARG A 332 18.81 -2.29 -28.87
C ARG A 332 18.16 -3.64 -29.20
N ASN A 333 17.63 -4.35 -28.19
CA ASN A 333 17.03 -5.69 -28.36
C ASN A 333 15.49 -5.58 -28.34
N THR A 334 14.93 -5.01 -29.41
CA THR A 334 13.49 -4.80 -29.53
C THR A 334 12.66 -6.09 -29.46
N ARG A 335 13.20 -7.22 -29.93
CA ARG A 335 12.49 -8.50 -29.85
C ARG A 335 12.20 -8.91 -28.40
N VAL A 336 13.21 -8.83 -27.54
CA VAL A 336 13.05 -9.14 -26.11
C VAL A 336 12.09 -8.16 -25.44
N LEU A 337 12.24 -6.86 -25.75
CA LEU A 337 11.38 -5.82 -25.19
C LEU A 337 9.91 -5.96 -25.64
N SER A 338 9.68 -6.25 -26.93
CA SER A 338 8.31 -6.45 -27.43
C SER A 338 7.69 -7.75 -26.91
N ALA A 339 8.45 -8.85 -26.84
CA ALA A 339 7.95 -10.10 -26.29
C ALA A 339 7.59 -9.96 -24.79
N GLY A 340 8.45 -9.31 -24.00
CA GLY A 340 8.17 -9.03 -22.59
C GLY A 340 6.96 -8.13 -22.40
N ALA A 341 6.79 -7.09 -23.23
CA ALA A 341 5.64 -6.20 -23.19
C ALA A 341 4.33 -6.93 -23.51
N LEU A 342 4.34 -7.76 -24.53
CA LEU A 342 3.16 -8.58 -24.90
C LEU A 342 2.80 -9.58 -23.81
N LEU A 343 3.79 -10.28 -23.25
CA LEU A 343 3.57 -11.25 -22.18
C LEU A 343 3.07 -10.55 -20.90
N GLY A 344 3.70 -9.45 -20.49
CA GLY A 344 3.32 -8.70 -19.30
C GLY A 344 1.93 -8.07 -19.46
N GLY A 345 1.64 -7.47 -20.62
CA GLY A 345 0.33 -6.91 -20.94
C GLY A 345 -0.77 -7.96 -20.96
N ALA A 346 -0.53 -9.11 -21.61
CA ALA A 346 -1.48 -10.22 -21.64
C ALA A 346 -1.74 -10.80 -20.26
N LEU A 347 -0.69 -11.00 -19.46
CA LEU A 347 -0.82 -11.48 -18.09
C LEU A 347 -1.60 -10.50 -17.21
N TYR A 348 -1.28 -9.20 -17.31
CA TYR A 348 -1.99 -8.18 -16.54
C TYR A 348 -3.47 -8.15 -16.91
N LEU A 349 -3.79 -8.16 -18.20
CA LEU A 349 -5.17 -8.25 -18.67
C LEU A 349 -5.88 -9.50 -18.13
N ALA A 350 -5.24 -10.66 -18.18
CA ALA A 350 -5.82 -11.91 -17.68
C ALA A 350 -6.07 -11.85 -16.15
N VAL A 351 -5.11 -11.33 -15.39
CA VAL A 351 -5.25 -11.17 -13.93
C VAL A 351 -6.36 -10.19 -13.58
N VAL A 352 -6.41 -9.02 -14.23
CA VAL A 352 -7.45 -8.01 -13.96
C VAL A 352 -8.81 -8.52 -14.39
N PHE A 353 -8.92 -9.15 -15.58
CA PHE A 353 -10.17 -9.78 -16.05
C PHE A 353 -10.64 -10.85 -15.07
N GLY A 354 -9.74 -11.73 -14.63
CA GLY A 354 -10.03 -12.76 -13.64
C GLY A 354 -10.49 -12.15 -12.31
N ALA A 355 -9.75 -11.16 -11.79
CA ALA A 355 -10.10 -10.49 -10.54
C ALA A 355 -11.48 -9.82 -10.63
N VAL A 356 -11.76 -9.05 -11.67
CA VAL A 356 -13.04 -8.35 -11.86
C VAL A 356 -14.21 -9.34 -12.01
N HIS A 357 -13.97 -10.50 -12.62
CA HIS A 357 -15.03 -11.47 -12.85
C HIS A 357 -15.30 -12.38 -11.64
N TYR A 358 -14.26 -12.76 -10.89
CA TYR A 358 -14.38 -13.74 -9.81
C TYR A 358 -14.38 -13.09 -8.41
N ALA A 359 -13.65 -12.01 -8.17
CA ALA A 359 -13.58 -11.41 -6.84
C ALA A 359 -14.92 -10.96 -6.24
N PRO A 360 -15.89 -10.43 -7.01
CA PRO A 360 -17.20 -10.09 -6.46
C PRO A 360 -18.00 -11.30 -5.96
N ARG A 361 -17.73 -12.49 -6.51
CA ARG A 361 -18.41 -13.74 -6.17
C ARG A 361 -17.72 -14.52 -5.07
N ASP A 362 -16.44 -14.24 -4.86
CA ASP A 362 -15.62 -14.93 -3.86
C ASP A 362 -15.64 -14.16 -2.55
N GLY A 363 -16.44 -14.60 -1.60
CA GLY A 363 -16.49 -14.09 -0.21
C GLY A 363 -15.20 -14.31 0.59
N HIS A 364 -14.12 -14.76 -0.05
CA HIS A 364 -12.86 -15.14 0.58
C HIS A 364 -12.12 -13.96 1.22
N PHE A 365 -12.15 -12.79 0.61
CA PHE A 365 -11.37 -11.63 1.06
C PHE A 365 -12.24 -10.44 1.44
N SER A 366 -13.55 -10.53 1.26
CA SER A 366 -14.47 -9.44 1.55
C SER A 366 -15.80 -9.95 2.09
N GLY A 367 -16.30 -9.29 3.11
CA GLY A 367 -17.66 -9.51 3.67
C GLY A 367 -18.76 -8.72 2.95
N LYS A 368 -18.51 -8.20 1.72
CA LYS A 368 -19.48 -7.35 1.00
C LYS A 368 -20.83 -8.06 0.80
N ALA A 369 -20.81 -9.32 0.38
CA ALA A 369 -22.04 -10.09 0.18
C ALA A 369 -22.81 -10.32 1.50
N ALA A 370 -22.10 -10.54 2.61
CA ALA A 370 -22.72 -10.63 3.93
C ALA A 370 -23.32 -9.28 4.36
N ALA A 371 -22.62 -8.17 4.07
CA ALA A 371 -23.13 -6.84 4.34
C ALA A 371 -24.37 -6.50 3.52
N GLU A 372 -24.42 -6.89 2.24
CA GLU A 372 -25.59 -6.71 1.38
C GLU A 372 -26.81 -7.47 1.90
N LEU A 373 -26.62 -8.70 2.42
CA LEU A 373 -27.69 -9.46 3.08
C LEU A 373 -28.16 -8.76 4.36
N LEU A 374 -27.23 -8.31 5.20
CA LEU A 374 -27.53 -7.59 6.43
C LEU A 374 -28.32 -6.29 6.18
N MET A 375 -27.92 -5.50 5.21
CA MET A 375 -28.61 -4.24 4.86
C MET A 375 -30.06 -4.45 4.40
N GLN A 376 -30.44 -5.63 3.95
CA GLN A 376 -31.82 -5.95 3.57
C GLN A 376 -32.71 -6.27 4.78
N THR A 377 -32.13 -6.66 5.92
CA THR A 377 -32.85 -7.25 7.04
C THR A 377 -32.66 -6.49 8.35
N MET A 378 -31.51 -5.83 8.55
CA MET A 378 -31.18 -5.08 9.77
C MET A 378 -31.93 -3.76 9.87
N GLN A 379 -32.31 -3.41 11.11
CA GLN A 379 -32.78 -2.08 11.48
C GLN A 379 -31.67 -1.29 12.20
N GLU A 380 -31.84 0.01 12.35
CA GLU A 380 -30.83 0.92 12.91
C GLU A 380 -30.45 0.56 14.36
N ASP A 381 -31.39 0.08 15.15
CA ASP A 381 -31.21 -0.29 16.57
C ASP A 381 -30.70 -1.73 16.79
N ASP A 382 -30.57 -2.51 15.73
CA ASP A 382 -30.13 -3.90 15.85
C ASP A 382 -28.63 -3.98 16.19
N LEU A 383 -28.25 -5.00 16.95
CA LEU A 383 -26.86 -5.24 17.31
C LEU A 383 -26.16 -6.13 16.28
N LEU A 384 -25.04 -5.67 15.75
CA LEU A 384 -24.18 -6.46 14.87
C LEU A 384 -22.93 -6.93 15.61
N VAL A 385 -22.71 -8.25 15.60
CA VAL A 385 -21.57 -8.87 16.27
C VAL A 385 -20.85 -9.86 15.35
N SER A 386 -19.59 -10.17 15.65
CA SER A 386 -18.80 -11.19 14.94
C SER A 386 -18.27 -12.24 15.90
N CYS A 387 -18.15 -13.48 15.44
CA CYS A 387 -17.48 -14.57 16.13
C CYS A 387 -16.35 -15.11 15.25
N GLY A 388 -15.14 -15.20 15.80
CA GLY A 388 -13.92 -15.53 15.10
C GLY A 388 -13.12 -14.31 14.68
N ASP A 389 -12.49 -14.36 13.50
CA ASP A 389 -11.76 -13.22 12.98
C ASP A 389 -12.71 -12.07 12.61
N TYR A 390 -12.34 -10.85 13.01
CA TYR A 390 -13.15 -9.68 12.78
C TYR A 390 -13.19 -9.32 11.28
N THR A 391 -14.32 -9.53 10.65
CA THR A 391 -14.54 -9.24 9.23
C THR A 391 -14.80 -7.74 9.02
N ALA A 392 -13.76 -6.93 9.11
CA ALA A 392 -13.83 -5.46 9.08
C ALA A 392 -14.52 -4.87 7.84
N THR A 393 -14.65 -5.63 6.76
CA THR A 393 -15.39 -5.22 5.56
C THR A 393 -16.90 -5.19 5.78
N VAL A 394 -17.44 -5.93 6.73
CA VAL A 394 -18.88 -5.90 7.05
C VAL A 394 -19.30 -4.53 7.60
N PRO A 395 -18.70 -3.98 8.68
CA PRO A 395 -19.05 -2.64 9.14
C PRO A 395 -18.70 -1.54 8.13
N TYR A 396 -17.68 -1.74 7.29
CA TYR A 396 -17.38 -0.81 6.21
C TYR A 396 -18.55 -0.65 5.23
N TYR A 397 -19.14 -1.77 4.77
CA TYR A 397 -20.22 -1.73 3.80
C TYR A 397 -21.59 -1.43 4.42
N THR A 398 -21.90 -2.01 5.58
CA THR A 398 -23.19 -1.75 6.27
C THR A 398 -23.30 -0.36 6.86
N GLY A 399 -22.18 0.23 7.29
CA GLY A 399 -22.17 1.44 8.08
C GLY A 399 -22.55 1.25 9.55
N HIS A 400 -22.95 0.03 9.96
CA HIS A 400 -23.27 -0.31 11.34
C HIS A 400 -22.02 -0.67 12.14
N PRO A 401 -21.87 -0.19 13.38
CA PRO A 401 -20.84 -0.67 14.28
C PRO A 401 -20.96 -2.19 14.50
N MET A 402 -19.86 -2.90 14.44
CA MET A 402 -19.79 -4.34 14.69
C MET A 402 -18.84 -4.61 15.87
N TYR A 403 -19.22 -5.49 16.77
CA TYR A 403 -18.42 -5.86 17.93
C TYR A 403 -17.92 -7.29 17.81
N ALA A 404 -16.65 -7.53 18.14
CA ALA A 404 -16.09 -8.87 18.22
C ALA A 404 -16.51 -9.53 19.53
N LEU A 405 -17.25 -10.64 19.45
CA LEU A 405 -17.57 -11.44 20.62
C LEU A 405 -16.34 -12.18 21.12
N ALA A 406 -16.03 -12.06 22.39
CA ALA A 406 -14.94 -12.76 23.03
C ALA A 406 -15.21 -12.98 24.52
N THR A 407 -14.54 -13.96 25.12
CA THR A 407 -14.56 -14.12 26.59
C THR A 407 -13.79 -12.97 27.24
N ARG A 408 -14.10 -12.68 28.52
CA ARG A 408 -13.35 -11.66 29.28
C ARG A 408 -11.85 -11.96 29.36
N GLU A 409 -11.48 -13.24 29.39
CA GLU A 409 -10.07 -13.67 29.38
C GLU A 409 -9.38 -13.35 28.05
N GLU A 410 -10.04 -13.63 26.92
CA GLU A 410 -9.53 -13.29 25.58
C GLU A 410 -9.39 -11.78 25.38
N ILE A 411 -10.36 -10.99 25.85
CA ILE A 411 -10.32 -9.53 25.83
C ILE A 411 -9.11 -9.04 26.64
N ALA A 412 -8.93 -9.55 27.85
CA ALA A 412 -7.80 -9.20 28.72
C ALA A 412 -6.45 -9.61 28.11
N ALA A 413 -6.37 -10.77 27.44
CA ALA A 413 -5.17 -11.22 26.74
C ALA A 413 -4.79 -10.32 25.54
N ARG A 414 -5.79 -9.74 24.86
CA ARG A 414 -5.64 -8.83 23.72
C ARG A 414 -5.52 -7.35 24.11
N ALA A 415 -5.65 -7.04 25.39
CA ALA A 415 -5.52 -5.67 25.90
C ALA A 415 -4.16 -5.07 25.52
N PRO A 416 -4.10 -3.75 25.23
CA PRO A 416 -2.86 -3.05 24.96
C PRO A 416 -1.83 -3.28 26.05
N LYS A 417 -0.62 -3.69 25.66
CA LYS A 417 0.54 -3.81 26.54
C LYS A 417 1.64 -2.91 25.99
N ALA A 418 2.39 -2.23 26.84
CA ALA A 418 3.45 -1.34 26.39
C ALA A 418 4.39 -2.04 25.39
N MET A 419 4.67 -1.39 24.26
CA MET A 419 5.60 -1.83 23.20
C MET A 419 5.36 -3.28 22.69
N SER A 420 4.10 -3.68 22.58
CA SER A 420 3.70 -4.98 22.03
C SER A 420 2.78 -4.84 20.81
N TRP A 421 2.66 -5.90 20.02
CA TRP A 421 1.74 -5.93 18.87
C TRP A 421 0.27 -5.75 19.28
N ASN A 422 -0.11 -6.13 20.51
CA ASN A 422 -1.46 -5.91 21.03
C ASN A 422 -1.80 -4.43 21.21
N SER A 423 -0.80 -3.56 21.41
CA SER A 423 -1.02 -2.13 21.64
C SER A 423 -1.55 -1.38 20.42
N LYS A 424 -1.54 -2.00 19.22
CA LYS A 424 -2.20 -1.47 18.03
C LYS A 424 -3.66 -1.94 17.88
N ASN A 425 -4.15 -2.78 18.79
CA ASN A 425 -5.50 -3.33 18.70
C ASN A 425 -6.52 -2.29 19.19
N VAL A 426 -7.34 -1.80 18.27
CA VAL A 426 -8.44 -0.84 18.55
C VAL A 426 -9.81 -1.47 18.26
N MET A 427 -9.87 -2.80 18.18
CA MET A 427 -11.09 -3.53 17.87
C MET A 427 -12.12 -3.39 18.98
N PRO A 428 -13.38 -3.11 18.68
CA PRO A 428 -14.43 -3.06 19.66
C PRO A 428 -14.84 -4.49 20.06
N PHE A 429 -14.62 -4.86 21.31
CA PHE A 429 -15.03 -6.13 21.86
C PHE A 429 -16.35 -6.02 22.62
N LEU A 430 -17.15 -7.09 22.57
CA LEU A 430 -18.30 -7.31 23.44
C LEU A 430 -18.09 -8.63 24.18
N PRO A 431 -18.10 -8.63 25.53
CA PRO A 431 -18.03 -9.87 26.31
C PRO A 431 -19.23 -10.78 25.99
N LEU A 432 -18.98 -12.08 25.87
CA LEU A 432 -20.03 -13.07 25.57
C LEU A 432 -21.18 -13.05 26.58
N ASP A 433 -20.86 -12.82 27.86
CA ASP A 433 -21.83 -12.73 28.97
C ASP A 433 -22.64 -11.42 28.99
N GLU A 434 -22.25 -10.43 28.18
CA GLU A 434 -22.98 -9.16 28.02
C GLU A 434 -23.83 -9.12 26.73
N LEU A 435 -23.93 -10.23 26.01
CA LEU A 435 -24.76 -10.29 24.81
C LEU A 435 -26.26 -10.11 25.17
N PRO A 436 -26.91 -9.00 24.72
CA PRO A 436 -28.26 -8.67 25.15
C PRO A 436 -29.27 -9.71 24.67
N GLN A 437 -30.29 -10.00 25.51
CA GLN A 437 -31.36 -10.95 25.21
C GLN A 437 -32.66 -10.26 24.77
N ASP A 438 -32.73 -8.96 24.93
CA ASP A 438 -33.95 -8.13 24.80
C ASP A 438 -34.04 -7.39 23.47
N ARG A 439 -33.10 -7.62 22.58
CA ARG A 439 -33.09 -7.01 21.23
C ARG A 439 -32.60 -7.96 20.15
N THR A 440 -32.87 -7.63 18.90
CA THR A 440 -32.40 -8.40 17.75
C THR A 440 -30.89 -8.30 17.61
N VAL A 441 -30.25 -9.45 17.45
CA VAL A 441 -28.81 -9.56 17.27
C VAL A 441 -28.51 -10.24 15.94
N TYR A 442 -27.68 -9.62 15.12
CA TYR A 442 -27.10 -10.22 13.93
C TYR A 442 -25.66 -10.65 14.21
N LEU A 443 -25.34 -11.87 13.84
CA LEU A 443 -24.05 -12.49 14.12
C LEU A 443 -23.40 -12.95 12.81
N VAL A 444 -22.19 -12.45 12.56
CA VAL A 444 -21.33 -12.92 11.46
C VAL A 444 -20.31 -13.89 12.05
N VAL A 445 -20.39 -15.15 11.65
CA VAL A 445 -19.45 -16.20 12.09
C VAL A 445 -18.45 -16.46 10.99
N GLU A 446 -17.17 -16.34 11.30
CA GLU A 446 -16.09 -16.69 10.39
C GLU A 446 -15.79 -18.19 10.50
N ARG A 447 -15.34 -18.80 9.43
CA ARG A 447 -15.15 -20.24 9.28
C ARG A 447 -14.37 -20.91 10.43
N HIS A 448 -13.30 -20.28 10.88
CA HIS A 448 -12.48 -20.83 11.97
C HIS A 448 -13.24 -20.92 13.31
N ALA A 449 -14.30 -20.13 13.43
CA ALA A 449 -15.14 -20.08 14.61
C ALA A 449 -16.45 -20.88 14.48
N PHE A 450 -16.68 -21.64 13.41
CA PHE A 450 -17.90 -22.43 13.28
C PHE A 450 -18.08 -23.42 14.44
N ALA A 451 -17.02 -24.16 14.81
CA ALA A 451 -17.06 -25.06 15.95
C ALA A 451 -17.29 -24.33 17.28
N THR A 452 -16.61 -23.22 17.49
CA THR A 452 -16.80 -22.37 18.69
C THR A 452 -18.23 -21.84 18.79
N PHE A 453 -18.82 -21.45 17.66
CA PHE A 453 -20.20 -21.03 17.59
C PHE A 453 -21.13 -22.17 17.99
N ASP A 454 -20.94 -23.36 17.41
CA ASP A 454 -21.77 -24.53 17.67
C ASP A 454 -21.69 -24.96 19.17
N GLU A 455 -20.53 -24.85 19.80
CA GLU A 455 -20.30 -25.21 21.20
C GLU A 455 -20.80 -24.15 22.20
N THR A 456 -20.64 -22.88 21.88
CA THR A 456 -20.78 -21.77 22.86
C THR A 456 -22.08 -20.98 22.69
N LEU A 457 -22.55 -20.81 21.45
CA LEU A 457 -23.64 -19.90 21.10
C LEU A 457 -24.87 -20.61 20.52
N ALA A 458 -24.72 -21.85 20.01
CA ALA A 458 -25.82 -22.58 19.33
C ALA A 458 -26.99 -22.92 20.21
N GLY A 459 -26.87 -22.86 21.56
CA GLY A 459 -27.96 -23.05 22.51
C GLY A 459 -29.06 -21.97 22.48
N GLY A 460 -28.83 -20.85 21.77
CA GLY A 460 -29.82 -19.80 21.51
C GLY A 460 -30.69 -20.08 20.29
N ARG A 461 -31.79 -19.32 20.14
CA ARG A 461 -32.66 -19.39 18.95
C ARG A 461 -32.04 -18.56 17.82
N TRP A 462 -31.02 -19.10 17.11
CA TRP A 462 -30.38 -18.47 15.97
C TRP A 462 -30.99 -19.00 14.68
N GLU A 463 -31.42 -18.08 13.82
CA GLU A 463 -31.86 -18.34 12.45
C GLU A 463 -30.71 -18.09 11.49
N LEU A 464 -30.33 -19.09 10.70
CA LEU A 464 -29.33 -18.91 9.63
C LEU A 464 -29.97 -18.13 8.47
N LEU A 465 -29.50 -16.92 8.19
CA LEU A 465 -29.96 -16.10 7.09
C LEU A 465 -29.24 -16.42 5.77
N GLY A 466 -27.97 -16.80 5.83
CA GLY A 466 -27.21 -17.16 4.64
C GLY A 466 -25.77 -17.52 4.91
N THR A 467 -25.15 -18.10 3.89
CA THR A 467 -23.74 -18.50 3.86
C THR A 467 -23.01 -17.79 2.71
N MET A 468 -21.75 -17.43 2.93
CA MET A 468 -20.93 -16.73 1.91
C MET A 468 -19.59 -17.43 1.74
N PRO A 469 -19.17 -17.72 0.50
CA PRO A 469 -19.97 -17.65 -0.73
C PRO A 469 -21.17 -18.60 -0.71
N THR A 470 -22.19 -18.31 -1.50
CA THR A 470 -23.39 -19.15 -1.61
C THR A 470 -23.11 -20.50 -2.28
N GLU A 471 -22.06 -20.56 -3.08
CA GLU A 471 -21.57 -21.77 -3.72
C GLU A 471 -20.11 -22.01 -3.37
N GLY A 472 -19.73 -23.26 -3.12
CA GLY A 472 -18.36 -23.67 -2.81
C GLY A 472 -18.12 -23.78 -1.30
N ARG A 473 -16.86 -23.51 -0.89
CA ARG A 473 -16.44 -23.68 0.52
C ARG A 473 -16.85 -22.47 1.35
N GLU A 474 -17.85 -22.66 2.24
CA GLU A 474 -18.33 -21.62 3.14
C GLU A 474 -17.20 -20.95 3.95
N LYS A 475 -17.27 -19.64 4.07
CA LYS A 475 -16.35 -18.82 4.86
C LYS A 475 -17.01 -17.99 5.93
N LEU A 476 -18.16 -17.43 5.60
CA LEU A 476 -18.96 -16.64 6.54
C LEU A 476 -20.35 -17.24 6.61
N ARG A 477 -20.92 -17.26 7.81
CA ARG A 477 -22.34 -17.53 8.07
C ARG A 477 -22.94 -16.31 8.75
N VAL A 478 -24.12 -15.93 8.34
CA VAL A 478 -24.86 -14.81 8.92
C VAL A 478 -26.09 -15.38 9.61
N TYR A 479 -26.20 -15.10 10.91
CA TYR A 479 -27.31 -15.53 11.75
C TYR A 479 -28.06 -14.33 12.29
N ARG A 480 -29.33 -14.55 12.62
CA ARG A 480 -30.19 -13.62 13.36
C ARG A 480 -30.74 -14.28 14.59
N ARG A 481 -30.82 -13.56 15.70
CA ARG A 481 -31.55 -13.92 16.91
C ARG A 481 -32.52 -12.79 17.22
N VAL A 482 -33.78 -13.15 17.36
CA VAL A 482 -34.88 -12.26 17.80
C VAL A 482 -35.11 -12.49 19.31
N PRO A 483 -35.49 -11.45 20.07
CA PRO A 483 -35.78 -11.55 21.51
C PRO A 483 -36.72 -12.67 21.91
#